data_f668291e370968100fd263ce50c16e86
#
_entry.id   f668291e370968100fd263ce50c16e86
#
_cell.length_a   1.000
_cell.length_b   1.000
_cell.length_c   1.000
_cell.angle_alpha   90.00
_cell.angle_beta   90.00
_cell.angle_gamma   90.00
#
_symmetry.space_group_name_H-M   'P 1'
#
loop_
_entity.id
_entity.type
_entity.pdbx_description
1 polymer ?
#
loop_
_entity_poly.entity_id
_entity_poly.type
_entity_poly.pdbx_seq_one_letter_code
_entity_poly.pdbx_strand_id
1 'polypeptide(L)'
;MEDTSILRIAIAVSNRRVTPNPAILRDRLTRPAKRVRFVPPRRFSPARRGSCTSILQRVALSDMSSFMPKVVGVFAVPGVQLLDVSAPLDVFAQANVECGKAFYTLRVIACESRPIRSSSGAQLLADWVAPNVPERIDTLLVAGAPGAGRIALRTDVLAWLRSAAVQSRRYGSICTGAFVLAETGLLKGRHLTTHWAAAEALAEAHPTITVDADALYVRDGKLRTGAGVTAGLDLALALVEEDLGRDIARRVASQLVMFFKRPGGQLQFSRKGEARPAGRSVLQEVQRWIAAHPELAHSVADLAKHAGMSPRHFARLFRAEVGMTPAAWVEATRISAARQLLENGRDTPKQVAAKCGFANVDTLRRSFAKHVGITPAEYRKRQAIVTE
;
A
#
# COMPACT_ATOMS: atom_id res chain seq x y z
N MET A 1 35.50 -10.04 10.19
CA MET A 1 34.65 -11.14 9.68
C MET A 1 33.27 -10.54 9.48
N GLU A 2 33.01 -10.21 8.21
CA GLU A 2 31.80 -9.50 7.78
C GLU A 2 30.66 -10.49 7.63
N ASP A 3 29.59 -10.26 8.36
CA ASP A 3 28.38 -11.07 8.28
C ASP A 3 27.37 -10.36 7.37
N THR A 4 27.42 -10.73 6.10
CA THR A 4 26.50 -10.26 5.06
C THR A 4 25.37 -11.27 4.95
N SER A 5 24.28 -11.08 5.68
CA SER A 5 23.04 -11.86 5.54
C SER A 5 22.36 -11.48 4.23
N ILE A 6 22.73 -12.14 3.13
CA ILE A 6 22.07 -12.01 1.83
C ILE A 6 20.77 -12.81 1.86
N LEU A 7 19.67 -12.11 1.65
CA LEU A 7 18.34 -12.68 1.44
C LEU A 7 18.35 -13.59 0.21
N ARG A 8 18.44 -14.93 0.39
CA ARG A 8 18.35 -15.90 -0.70
C ARG A 8 16.89 -16.24 -0.99
N ILE A 9 16.31 -15.65 -2.00
CA ILE A 9 15.05 -16.12 -2.59
C ILE A 9 15.39 -17.25 -3.56
N ALA A 10 15.12 -18.50 -3.18
CA ALA A 10 15.25 -19.65 -4.07
C ALA A 10 13.96 -19.81 -4.88
N ILE A 11 13.99 -19.41 -6.15
CA ILE A 11 12.91 -19.68 -7.11
C ILE A 11 13.20 -21.03 -7.76
N ALA A 12 12.47 -22.07 -7.38
CA ALA A 12 12.49 -23.36 -8.07
C ALA A 12 11.51 -23.29 -9.26
N VAL A 13 12.04 -23.09 -10.46
CA VAL A 13 11.27 -23.18 -11.72
C VAL A 13 11.22 -24.64 -12.16
N SER A 14 10.03 -25.23 -12.20
CA SER A 14 9.77 -26.56 -12.77
C SER A 14 10.04 -26.55 -14.27
N ASN A 15 11.05 -27.30 -14.71
CA ASN A 15 11.47 -27.45 -16.10
C ASN A 15 10.40 -28.20 -16.94
N ARG A 16 9.59 -27.48 -17.70
CA ARG A 16 9.04 -28.00 -18.95
C ARG A 16 9.83 -27.39 -20.10
N ARG A 17 10.57 -28.25 -20.83
CA ARG A 17 11.35 -27.88 -22.00
C ARG A 17 10.41 -27.37 -23.09
N VAL A 18 10.46 -26.08 -23.36
CA VAL A 18 9.97 -25.48 -24.61
C VAL A 18 11.18 -25.20 -25.46
N THR A 19 11.36 -25.91 -26.58
CA THR A 19 12.42 -25.67 -27.54
C THR A 19 12.11 -24.40 -28.33
N PRO A 20 12.98 -23.41 -28.39
CA PRO A 20 12.72 -22.21 -29.18
C PRO A 20 13.00 -22.48 -30.68
N ASN A 21 12.09 -22.01 -31.52
CA ASN A 21 12.18 -22.03 -32.98
C ASN A 21 13.35 -21.13 -33.45
N PRO A 22 14.32 -21.63 -34.25
CA PRO A 22 15.53 -20.87 -34.62
C PRO A 22 15.32 -19.71 -35.59
N ALA A 23 14.11 -19.53 -36.14
CA ALA A 23 13.87 -18.54 -37.20
C ALA A 23 13.65 -17.09 -36.68
N ILE A 24 13.53 -16.83 -35.37
CA ILE A 24 13.20 -15.49 -34.81
C ILE A 24 14.44 -14.71 -34.32
N LEU A 25 15.62 -15.32 -34.33
CA LEU A 25 16.81 -14.71 -33.70
C LEU A 25 17.72 -13.92 -34.66
N ARG A 26 17.38 -13.76 -35.95
CA ARG A 26 18.29 -13.08 -36.94
C ARG A 26 18.02 -11.61 -37.20
N ASP A 27 16.93 -11.01 -36.70
CA ASP A 27 16.52 -9.66 -37.15
C ASP A 27 16.69 -8.52 -36.12
N ARG A 28 17.42 -8.71 -35.04
CA ARG A 28 17.61 -7.67 -33.98
C ARG A 28 19.05 -7.20 -33.75
N LEU A 29 20.02 -7.57 -34.60
CA LEU A 29 21.44 -7.22 -34.37
C LEU A 29 22.01 -6.11 -35.26
N THR A 30 21.19 -5.34 -36.00
CA THR A 30 21.71 -4.30 -36.93
C THR A 30 21.10 -2.91 -36.70
N ARG A 31 20.99 -2.42 -35.47
CA ARG A 31 20.78 -0.99 -35.25
C ARG A 31 21.87 -0.42 -34.32
N PRO A 32 22.61 0.64 -34.73
CA PRO A 32 23.66 1.23 -33.91
C PRO A 32 23.03 1.93 -32.68
N ALA A 33 23.57 1.64 -31.51
CA ALA A 33 23.19 2.29 -30.25
C ALA A 33 23.51 3.80 -30.30
N LYS A 34 22.52 4.65 -30.08
CA LYS A 34 22.71 6.09 -29.87
C LYS A 34 23.52 6.29 -28.60
N ARG A 35 24.73 6.85 -28.74
CA ARG A 35 25.59 7.24 -27.60
C ARG A 35 24.87 8.30 -26.75
N VAL A 36 24.52 7.95 -25.52
CA VAL A 36 24.14 8.90 -24.47
C VAL A 36 25.43 9.58 -23.99
N ARG A 37 25.58 10.89 -24.21
CA ARG A 37 26.70 11.67 -23.67
C ARG A 37 26.51 11.78 -22.15
N PHE A 38 27.40 11.16 -21.42
CA PHE A 38 27.55 11.34 -19.98
C PHE A 38 28.25 12.67 -19.73
N VAL A 39 27.60 13.61 -19.05
CA VAL A 39 28.22 14.87 -18.61
C VAL A 39 28.68 14.64 -17.16
N PRO A 40 30.01 14.64 -16.89
CA PRO A 40 30.49 14.45 -15.54
C PRO A 40 30.20 15.69 -14.68
N PRO A 41 29.92 15.53 -13.37
CA PRO A 41 29.70 16.66 -12.47
C PRO A 41 30.98 17.48 -12.32
N ARG A 42 30.82 18.80 -12.30
CA ARG A 42 31.91 19.77 -12.11
C ARG A 42 32.65 19.50 -10.79
N ARG A 43 33.97 19.39 -10.86
CA ARG A 43 34.87 19.31 -9.70
C ARG A 43 34.74 20.59 -8.88
N PHE A 44 34.35 20.45 -7.62
CA PHE A 44 34.49 21.51 -6.61
C PHE A 44 35.96 21.59 -6.14
N SER A 45 36.52 22.79 -6.19
CA SER A 45 37.84 23.10 -5.68
C SER A 45 37.85 23.12 -4.14
N PRO A 46 38.88 22.61 -3.44
CA PRO A 46 38.87 22.55 -2.01
C PRO A 46 39.19 23.94 -1.41
N ALA A 47 38.22 24.50 -0.68
CA ALA A 47 38.47 25.68 0.16
C ALA A 47 39.17 25.26 1.45
N ARG A 48 40.06 26.13 1.90
CA ARG A 48 41.04 26.03 2.99
C ARG A 48 40.51 25.40 4.29
N ARG A 49 41.35 24.52 4.85
CA ARG A 49 41.20 23.90 6.19
C ARG A 49 41.31 24.99 7.27
N GLY A 50 40.19 25.24 7.97
CA GLY A 50 40.17 25.87 9.28
C GLY A 50 39.83 24.82 10.33
N SER A 51 40.65 24.71 11.36
CA SER A 51 40.54 23.75 12.47
C SER A 51 39.24 23.97 13.26
N CYS A 52 38.28 23.10 13.07
CA CYS A 52 37.06 22.98 13.90
C CYS A 52 36.81 21.52 14.26
N THR A 53 37.80 20.87 14.89
CA THR A 53 37.75 19.41 15.17
C THR A 53 37.29 19.09 16.60
N SER A 54 36.81 20.04 17.39
CA SER A 54 36.51 19.81 18.83
C SER A 54 35.03 19.92 19.21
N ILE A 55 34.15 20.42 18.35
CA ILE A 55 32.73 20.56 18.67
C ILE A 55 31.87 19.46 18.04
N LEU A 56 32.25 18.94 16.88
CA LEU A 56 31.47 17.87 16.20
C LEU A 56 31.67 16.46 16.81
N GLN A 57 32.76 16.25 17.58
CA GLN A 57 32.97 14.95 18.26
C GLN A 57 32.20 14.80 19.59
N ARG A 58 31.67 15.87 20.18
CA ARG A 58 30.92 15.81 21.44
C ARG A 58 29.40 15.66 21.24
N VAL A 59 28.85 15.96 20.05
CA VAL A 59 27.43 15.81 19.77
C VAL A 59 27.10 14.41 19.24
N ALA A 60 28.07 13.65 18.72
CA ALA A 60 27.87 12.33 18.14
C ALA A 60 27.89 11.16 19.14
N LEU A 61 28.24 11.38 20.40
CA LEU A 61 28.39 10.31 21.40
C LEU A 61 27.35 10.33 22.54
N SER A 62 26.48 11.33 22.60
CA SER A 62 25.45 11.42 23.67
C SER A 62 24.09 10.79 23.29
N ASP A 63 23.90 10.37 22.05
CA ASP A 63 22.59 9.85 21.57
C ASP A 63 22.63 8.39 21.10
N MET A 64 23.68 7.64 21.46
CA MET A 64 23.73 6.19 21.32
C MET A 64 23.18 5.46 22.56
N SER A 65 22.11 5.96 23.17
CA SER A 65 21.31 5.14 24.08
C SER A 65 20.55 4.13 23.26
N SER A 66 20.94 2.87 23.34
CA SER A 66 20.36 1.61 22.84
C SER A 66 18.99 1.74 22.15
N PHE A 67 18.97 2.28 20.92
CA PHE A 67 17.75 2.26 20.11
C PHE A 67 17.53 0.81 19.64
N MET A 68 16.65 0.09 20.33
CA MET A 68 16.25 -1.25 19.92
C MET A 68 15.28 -1.12 18.73
N PRO A 69 15.60 -1.75 17.58
CA PRO A 69 14.70 -1.75 16.43
C PRO A 69 13.33 -2.32 16.79
N LYS A 70 12.28 -1.77 16.22
CA LYS A 70 10.91 -2.27 16.40
C LYS A 70 10.69 -3.51 15.57
N VAL A 71 10.36 -4.63 16.20
CA VAL A 71 10.08 -5.88 15.50
C VAL A 71 8.69 -5.82 14.86
N VAL A 72 8.65 -5.95 13.54
CA VAL A 72 7.43 -6.11 12.76
C VAL A 72 7.31 -7.58 12.37
N GLY A 73 6.34 -8.28 12.94
CA GLY A 73 6.04 -9.68 12.64
C GLY A 73 4.83 -9.79 11.72
N VAL A 74 4.98 -10.50 10.61
CA VAL A 74 3.87 -10.87 9.73
C VAL A 74 3.60 -12.35 9.88
N PHE A 75 2.48 -12.68 10.52
CA PHE A 75 2.02 -14.06 10.68
C PHE A 75 1.33 -14.54 9.42
N ALA A 76 1.78 -15.67 8.88
CA ALA A 76 1.31 -16.24 7.64
C ALA A 76 0.95 -17.71 7.80
N VAL A 77 -0.18 -18.10 7.21
CA VAL A 77 -0.69 -19.48 7.17
C VAL A 77 -0.47 -20.09 5.79
N PRO A 78 -0.49 -21.42 5.64
CA PRO A 78 -0.48 -22.07 4.33
C PRO A 78 -1.60 -21.53 3.43
N GLY A 79 -1.28 -21.30 2.15
CA GLY A 79 -2.20 -20.67 1.20
C GLY A 79 -2.26 -19.14 1.29
N VAL A 80 -1.39 -18.51 2.07
CA VAL A 80 -1.32 -17.05 2.24
C VAL A 80 -1.30 -16.31 0.89
N GLN A 81 -1.99 -15.20 0.80
CA GLN A 81 -1.83 -14.26 -0.30
C GLN A 81 -0.44 -13.63 -0.21
N LEU A 82 0.44 -13.94 -1.16
CA LEU A 82 1.86 -13.53 -1.10
C LEU A 82 2.03 -12.03 -0.87
N LEU A 83 1.23 -11.21 -1.54
CA LEU A 83 1.33 -9.76 -1.44
C LEU A 83 0.92 -9.23 -0.05
N ASP A 84 0.10 -9.97 0.70
CA ASP A 84 -0.26 -9.58 2.08
C ASP A 84 0.92 -9.72 3.06
N VAL A 85 1.96 -10.48 2.68
CA VAL A 85 3.21 -10.63 3.43
C VAL A 85 4.28 -9.69 2.86
N SER A 86 4.56 -9.76 1.56
CA SER A 86 5.68 -9.05 0.94
C SER A 86 5.46 -7.53 0.91
N ALA A 87 4.24 -7.08 0.61
CA ALA A 87 3.96 -5.65 0.47
C ALA A 87 4.24 -4.83 1.76
N PRO A 88 3.74 -5.21 2.95
CA PRO A 88 4.08 -4.49 4.16
C PRO A 88 5.57 -4.59 4.51
N LEU A 89 6.22 -5.74 4.28
CA LEU A 89 7.65 -5.91 4.53
C LEU A 89 8.48 -4.95 3.67
N ASP A 90 8.16 -4.80 2.38
CA ASP A 90 8.85 -3.88 1.48
C ASP A 90 8.69 -2.41 1.92
N VAL A 91 7.50 -2.02 2.40
CA VAL A 91 7.27 -0.67 2.92
C VAL A 91 8.12 -0.38 4.16
N PHE A 92 8.18 -1.30 5.12
CA PHE A 92 9.00 -1.13 6.32
C PHE A 92 10.50 -1.21 6.02
N ALA A 93 10.91 -2.08 5.08
CA ALA A 93 12.31 -2.16 4.62
C ALA A 93 12.73 -0.84 3.96
N GLN A 94 11.91 -0.30 3.06
CA GLN A 94 12.17 1.00 2.45
C GLN A 94 12.19 2.14 3.47
N ALA A 95 11.37 2.06 4.54
CA ALA A 95 11.40 3.05 5.61
C ALA A 95 12.73 3.05 6.38
N ASN A 96 13.38 1.90 6.56
CA ASN A 96 14.72 1.82 7.12
C ASN A 96 15.74 2.56 6.24
N VAL A 97 15.64 2.39 4.92
CA VAL A 97 16.50 3.10 3.95
C VAL A 97 16.28 4.60 4.04
N GLU A 98 15.02 5.05 4.01
CA GLU A 98 14.67 6.48 4.01
C GLU A 98 14.99 7.20 5.32
N CYS A 99 14.97 6.51 6.46
CA CYS A 99 15.36 7.10 7.73
C CYS A 99 16.86 6.93 8.06
N GLY A 100 17.61 6.20 7.22
CA GLY A 100 19.06 6.02 7.36
C GLY A 100 19.50 5.16 8.54
N LYS A 101 18.60 4.33 9.10
CA LYS A 101 18.88 3.44 10.24
C LYS A 101 17.96 2.21 10.24
N ALA A 102 18.37 1.13 10.90
CA ALA A 102 17.55 -0.06 11.13
C ALA A 102 16.46 0.22 12.18
N PHE A 103 15.42 1.00 11.80
CA PHE A 103 14.31 1.33 12.69
C PHE A 103 13.37 0.14 12.92
N TYR A 104 13.20 -0.70 11.89
CA TYR A 104 12.40 -1.91 11.94
C TYR A 104 13.27 -3.16 11.73
N THR A 105 12.99 -4.21 12.52
CA THR A 105 13.41 -5.58 12.24
C THR A 105 12.21 -6.34 11.70
N LEU A 106 12.34 -6.96 10.54
CA LEU A 106 11.23 -7.60 9.83
C LEU A 106 11.28 -9.11 10.02
N ARG A 107 10.14 -9.73 10.33
CA ARG A 107 10.03 -11.17 10.57
C ARG A 107 8.78 -11.75 9.91
N VAL A 108 8.95 -12.85 9.22
CA VAL A 108 7.86 -13.72 8.78
C VAL A 108 7.68 -14.83 9.81
N ILE A 109 6.46 -15.04 10.26
CA ILE A 109 6.12 -16.02 11.31
C ILE A 109 5.16 -17.05 10.71
N ALA A 110 5.53 -18.32 10.75
CA ALA A 110 4.70 -19.44 10.29
C ALA A 110 3.91 -20.06 11.44
N CYS A 111 2.82 -20.77 11.11
CA CYS A 111 2.10 -21.62 12.06
C CYS A 111 2.64 -23.06 12.11
N GLU A 112 3.55 -23.45 11.20
CA GLU A 112 4.18 -24.77 11.12
C GLU A 112 5.59 -24.67 10.54
N SER A 113 6.42 -25.69 10.80
CA SER A 113 7.86 -25.72 10.45
C SER A 113 8.17 -26.07 8.99
N ARG A 114 7.24 -25.87 8.09
CA ARG A 114 7.40 -26.06 6.64
C ARG A 114 7.50 -24.73 5.92
N PRO A 115 8.10 -24.67 4.72
CA PRO A 115 7.97 -23.49 3.88
C PRO A 115 6.50 -23.16 3.65
N ILE A 116 6.14 -21.91 3.82
CA ILE A 116 4.76 -21.44 3.61
C ILE A 116 4.49 -21.38 2.11
N ARG A 117 3.64 -22.26 1.60
CA ARG A 117 3.19 -22.19 0.21
C ARG A 117 2.09 -21.15 0.08
N SER A 118 2.32 -20.12 -0.72
CA SER A 118 1.32 -19.09 -1.00
C SER A 118 0.23 -19.57 -1.97
N SER A 119 -0.85 -18.80 -2.09
CA SER A 119 -1.92 -19.04 -3.06
C SER A 119 -1.46 -18.96 -4.53
N SER A 120 -0.37 -18.23 -4.80
CA SER A 120 0.27 -18.17 -6.12
C SER A 120 1.24 -19.33 -6.40
N GLY A 121 1.48 -20.21 -5.42
CA GLY A 121 2.43 -21.31 -5.53
C GLY A 121 3.87 -20.98 -5.11
N ALA A 122 4.21 -19.72 -4.92
CA ALA A 122 5.49 -19.31 -4.37
C ALA A 122 5.66 -19.81 -2.93
N GLN A 123 6.89 -20.12 -2.53
CA GLN A 123 7.22 -20.55 -1.19
C GLN A 123 7.95 -19.45 -0.42
N LEU A 124 7.54 -19.24 0.83
CA LEU A 124 8.16 -18.33 1.78
C LEU A 124 8.86 -19.14 2.87
N LEU A 125 10.06 -18.74 3.22
CA LEU A 125 10.74 -19.22 4.43
C LEU A 125 10.35 -18.29 5.58
N ALA A 126 9.94 -18.88 6.70
CA ALA A 126 9.66 -18.13 7.91
C ALA A 126 10.94 -17.96 8.73
N ASP A 127 11.09 -16.80 9.38
CA ASP A 127 12.13 -16.54 10.36
C ASP A 127 11.83 -17.29 11.67
N TRP A 128 10.53 -17.36 12.01
CA TRP A 128 10.07 -18.00 13.25
C TRP A 128 8.83 -18.86 13.01
N VAL A 129 8.66 -19.83 13.91
CA VAL A 129 7.49 -20.72 13.91
C VAL A 129 6.76 -20.58 15.26
N ALA A 130 5.47 -20.19 15.20
CA ALA A 130 4.63 -20.11 16.37
C ALA A 130 4.32 -21.52 16.95
N PRO A 131 4.27 -21.68 18.27
CA PRO A 131 4.34 -20.64 19.32
C PRO A 131 5.77 -20.24 19.77
N ASN A 132 6.83 -20.82 19.20
CA ASN A 132 8.21 -20.64 19.63
C ASN A 132 8.85 -19.40 19.00
N VAL A 133 8.36 -18.23 19.35
CA VAL A 133 8.86 -16.93 18.86
C VAL A 133 9.76 -16.32 19.93
N PRO A 134 11.06 -16.09 19.66
CA PRO A 134 12.04 -15.73 20.69
C PRO A 134 12.03 -14.26 21.09
N GLU A 135 11.45 -13.37 20.26
CA GLU A 135 11.49 -11.93 20.47
C GLU A 135 10.09 -11.33 20.69
N ARG A 136 10.05 -10.22 21.43
CA ARG A 136 8.82 -9.43 21.57
C ARG A 136 8.50 -8.69 20.27
N ILE A 137 7.28 -8.83 19.78
CA ILE A 137 6.82 -8.17 18.56
C ILE A 137 6.23 -6.80 18.94
N ASP A 138 6.70 -5.72 18.28
CA ASP A 138 6.15 -4.37 18.43
C ASP A 138 4.86 -4.21 17.59
N THR A 139 4.90 -4.68 16.36
CA THR A 139 3.78 -4.63 15.40
C THR A 139 3.53 -6.04 14.87
N LEU A 140 2.37 -6.61 15.17
CA LEU A 140 1.95 -7.93 14.70
C LEU A 140 0.85 -7.80 13.66
N LEU A 141 1.09 -8.29 12.45
CA LEU A 141 0.12 -8.32 11.35
C LEU A 141 -0.18 -9.76 10.95
N VAL A 142 -1.45 -10.09 10.79
CA VAL A 142 -1.92 -11.40 10.32
C VAL A 142 -2.27 -11.28 8.84
N ALA A 143 -1.52 -11.95 7.98
CA ALA A 143 -1.72 -11.95 6.53
C ALA A 143 -2.94 -12.79 6.14
N GLY A 144 -3.62 -12.40 5.07
CA GLY A 144 -4.78 -13.12 4.56
C GLY A 144 -4.43 -14.29 3.66
N ALA A 145 -5.38 -15.21 3.55
CA ALA A 145 -5.31 -16.33 2.61
C ALA A 145 -6.70 -16.53 1.98
N PRO A 146 -6.81 -16.90 0.71
CA PRO A 146 -8.07 -17.35 0.13
C PRO A 146 -8.65 -18.49 0.97
N GLY A 147 -9.90 -18.33 1.44
CA GLY A 147 -10.52 -19.31 2.33
C GLY A 147 -10.09 -19.24 3.80
N ALA A 148 -9.49 -18.15 4.26
CA ALA A 148 -9.03 -17.99 5.65
C ALA A 148 -10.09 -18.29 6.73
N GLY A 149 -11.38 -18.08 6.45
CA GLY A 149 -12.48 -18.45 7.35
C GLY A 149 -12.64 -19.96 7.59
N ARG A 150 -11.88 -20.81 6.88
CA ARG A 150 -11.87 -22.29 7.04
C ARG A 150 -10.55 -22.80 7.62
N ILE A 151 -9.61 -21.92 7.96
CA ILE A 151 -8.31 -22.32 8.49
C ILE A 151 -8.42 -22.48 10.00
N ALA A 152 -8.37 -23.74 10.45
CA ALA A 152 -8.26 -24.06 11.87
C ALA A 152 -6.79 -24.05 12.29
N LEU A 153 -6.43 -23.12 13.18
CA LEU A 153 -5.12 -23.12 13.82
C LEU A 153 -5.09 -24.09 15.02
N ARG A 154 -3.93 -24.64 15.30
CA ARG A 154 -3.69 -25.38 16.54
C ARG A 154 -3.95 -24.48 17.73
N THR A 155 -4.47 -25.05 18.83
CA THR A 155 -4.85 -24.30 20.03
C THR A 155 -3.69 -23.53 20.65
N ASP A 156 -2.46 -24.10 20.64
CA ASP A 156 -1.24 -23.47 21.16
C ASP A 156 -0.81 -22.27 20.30
N VAL A 157 -0.93 -22.38 18.96
CA VAL A 157 -0.65 -21.28 18.02
C VAL A 157 -1.66 -20.15 18.19
N LEU A 158 -2.94 -20.47 18.35
CA LEU A 158 -3.99 -19.47 18.57
C LEU A 158 -3.82 -18.74 19.92
N ALA A 159 -3.48 -19.47 20.98
CA ALA A 159 -3.17 -18.91 22.29
C ALA A 159 -1.96 -17.98 22.25
N TRP A 160 -0.89 -18.41 21.53
CA TRP A 160 0.26 -17.56 21.29
C TRP A 160 -0.12 -16.29 20.50
N LEU A 161 -0.87 -16.41 19.42
CA LEU A 161 -1.28 -15.28 18.58
C LEU A 161 -2.06 -14.24 19.41
N ARG A 162 -2.97 -14.71 20.25
CA ARG A 162 -3.70 -13.84 21.20
C ARG A 162 -2.74 -13.14 22.15
N SER A 163 -1.84 -13.88 22.79
CA SER A 163 -0.87 -13.32 23.76
C SER A 163 0.07 -12.31 23.09
N ALA A 164 0.64 -12.65 21.95
CA ALA A 164 1.51 -11.77 21.19
C ALA A 164 0.82 -10.48 20.74
N ALA A 165 -0.44 -10.57 20.28
CA ALA A 165 -1.24 -9.39 19.92
C ALA A 165 -1.49 -8.45 21.10
N VAL A 166 -1.85 -8.98 22.27
CA VAL A 166 -2.07 -8.18 23.49
C VAL A 166 -0.79 -7.47 23.95
N GLN A 167 0.34 -8.16 23.89
CA GLN A 167 1.64 -7.64 24.31
C GLN A 167 2.25 -6.66 23.32
N SER A 168 1.84 -6.69 22.06
CA SER A 168 2.31 -5.77 21.02
C SER A 168 1.81 -4.35 21.27
N ARG A 169 2.59 -3.36 20.83
CA ARG A 169 2.14 -1.96 20.83
C ARG A 169 0.95 -1.78 19.92
N ARG A 170 0.95 -2.48 18.78
CA ARG A 170 -0.17 -2.56 17.84
C ARG A 170 -0.22 -3.94 17.18
N TYR A 171 -1.41 -4.37 16.85
CA TYR A 171 -1.66 -5.62 16.14
C TYR A 171 -2.76 -5.42 15.11
N GLY A 172 -2.87 -6.34 14.16
CA GLY A 172 -3.91 -6.22 13.15
C GLY A 172 -3.90 -7.34 12.12
N SER A 173 -4.64 -7.10 11.06
CA SER A 173 -4.79 -8.03 9.95
C SER A 173 -4.72 -7.34 8.60
N ILE A 174 -4.35 -8.10 7.61
CA ILE A 174 -4.34 -7.70 6.19
C ILE A 174 -5.27 -8.67 5.47
N CYS A 175 -6.21 -8.16 4.66
CA CYS A 175 -7.14 -8.98 3.89
C CYS A 175 -7.98 -9.90 4.80
N THR A 176 -8.16 -11.14 4.38
CA THR A 176 -8.86 -12.20 5.12
C THR A 176 -8.14 -12.71 6.37
N GLY A 177 -6.96 -12.18 6.70
CA GLY A 177 -6.30 -12.43 7.99
C GLY A 177 -7.15 -11.99 9.19
N ALA A 178 -8.16 -11.15 8.96
CA ALA A 178 -9.16 -10.78 9.96
C ALA A 178 -9.93 -11.98 10.52
N PHE A 179 -10.20 -13.02 9.71
CA PHE A 179 -10.85 -14.25 10.21
C PHE A 179 -9.96 -14.98 11.21
N VAL A 180 -8.69 -15.17 10.87
CA VAL A 180 -7.72 -15.80 11.77
C VAL A 180 -7.58 -15.02 13.08
N LEU A 181 -7.55 -13.70 13.00
CA LEU A 181 -7.45 -12.85 14.18
C LEU A 181 -8.75 -12.84 15.01
N ALA A 182 -9.93 -12.99 14.36
CA ALA A 182 -11.22 -13.07 15.04
C ALA A 182 -11.32 -14.30 15.96
N GLU A 183 -10.72 -15.44 15.57
CA GLU A 183 -10.67 -16.65 16.39
C GLU A 183 -9.94 -16.44 17.74
N THR A 184 -9.09 -15.43 17.85
CA THR A 184 -8.47 -15.05 19.13
C THR A 184 -9.46 -14.40 20.10
N GLY A 185 -10.63 -13.99 19.65
CA GLY A 185 -11.62 -13.21 20.43
C GLY A 185 -11.26 -11.74 20.67
N LEU A 186 -10.14 -11.25 20.12
CA LEU A 186 -9.66 -9.87 20.31
C LEU A 186 -10.44 -8.84 19.49
N LEU A 187 -11.21 -9.28 18.50
CA LEU A 187 -11.98 -8.40 17.60
C LEU A 187 -13.41 -8.13 18.10
N LYS A 188 -13.85 -8.75 19.18
CA LYS A 188 -15.19 -8.53 19.75
C LYS A 188 -15.42 -7.06 20.10
N GLY A 189 -16.47 -6.46 19.55
CA GLY A 189 -16.83 -5.05 19.74
C GLY A 189 -15.91 -4.06 19.01
N ARG A 190 -15.06 -4.53 18.08
CA ARG A 190 -14.12 -3.69 17.35
C ARG A 190 -14.67 -3.27 16.00
N HIS A 191 -14.17 -2.11 15.52
CA HIS A 191 -14.35 -1.60 14.17
C HIS A 191 -13.12 -1.92 13.34
N LEU A 192 -13.31 -2.55 12.17
CA LEU A 192 -12.22 -3.03 11.32
C LEU A 192 -12.62 -3.09 9.86
N THR A 193 -11.63 -3.34 8.99
CA THR A 193 -11.85 -3.70 7.60
C THR A 193 -11.19 -5.04 7.26
N THR A 194 -11.67 -5.66 6.20
CA THR A 194 -11.12 -6.85 5.55
C THR A 194 -11.27 -6.69 4.03
N HIS A 195 -10.91 -7.70 3.26
CA HIS A 195 -11.15 -7.68 1.82
C HIS A 195 -12.65 -7.53 1.53
N TRP A 196 -13.01 -6.64 0.59
CA TRP A 196 -14.43 -6.33 0.27
C TRP A 196 -15.28 -7.58 0.00
N ALA A 197 -14.72 -8.58 -0.70
CA ALA A 197 -15.44 -9.82 -1.04
C ALA A 197 -15.68 -10.75 0.17
N ALA A 198 -15.03 -10.48 1.31
CA ALA A 198 -15.12 -11.27 2.53
C ALA A 198 -15.77 -10.51 3.70
N ALA A 199 -16.09 -9.22 3.49
CA ALA A 199 -16.61 -8.36 4.55
C ALA A 199 -17.95 -8.82 5.11
N GLU A 200 -18.88 -9.20 4.23
CA GLU A 200 -20.21 -9.71 4.61
C GLU A 200 -20.08 -11.02 5.40
N ALA A 201 -19.30 -11.98 4.89
CA ALA A 201 -19.09 -13.26 5.55
C ALA A 201 -18.41 -13.11 6.92
N LEU A 202 -17.51 -12.13 7.09
CA LEU A 202 -16.90 -11.83 8.39
C LEU A 202 -17.92 -11.25 9.37
N ALA A 203 -18.77 -10.33 8.92
CA ALA A 203 -19.81 -9.72 9.75
C ALA A 203 -20.88 -10.76 10.18
N GLU A 204 -21.24 -11.67 9.30
CA GLU A 204 -22.18 -12.78 9.60
C GLU A 204 -21.58 -13.77 10.60
N ALA A 205 -20.32 -14.19 10.40
CA ALA A 205 -19.64 -15.13 11.30
C ALA A 205 -19.37 -14.53 12.70
N HIS A 206 -19.19 -13.20 12.78
CA HIS A 206 -18.85 -12.50 14.00
C HIS A 206 -19.72 -11.24 14.20
N PRO A 207 -21.00 -11.37 14.58
CA PRO A 207 -21.95 -10.27 14.63
C PRO A 207 -21.60 -9.13 15.62
N THR A 208 -20.65 -9.36 16.51
CA THR A 208 -20.15 -8.34 17.44
C THR A 208 -19.07 -7.43 16.85
N ILE A 209 -18.63 -7.71 15.61
CA ILE A 209 -17.61 -6.93 14.91
C ILE A 209 -18.29 -5.95 13.96
N THR A 210 -17.86 -4.69 13.95
CA THR A 210 -18.29 -3.72 12.93
C THR A 210 -17.32 -3.74 11.77
N VAL A 211 -17.76 -4.20 10.58
CA VAL A 211 -16.91 -4.31 9.39
C VAL A 211 -17.17 -3.15 8.44
N ASP A 212 -16.14 -2.35 8.14
CA ASP A 212 -16.15 -1.36 7.05
C ASP A 212 -15.64 -2.02 5.75
N ALA A 213 -16.56 -2.36 4.85
CA ALA A 213 -16.25 -3.03 3.60
C ALA A 213 -15.59 -2.12 2.54
N ASP A 214 -15.54 -0.80 2.78
CA ASP A 214 -14.98 0.16 1.81
C ASP A 214 -13.63 0.74 2.23
N ALA A 215 -13.34 0.80 3.51
CA ALA A 215 -12.09 1.36 3.98
C ALA A 215 -10.87 0.56 3.48
N LEU A 216 -9.84 1.24 2.94
CA LEU A 216 -8.56 0.60 2.61
C LEU A 216 -7.85 0.11 3.86
N TYR A 217 -7.96 0.86 4.97
CA TYR A 217 -7.49 0.46 6.29
C TYR A 217 -8.30 1.15 7.38
N VAL A 218 -8.36 0.53 8.55
CA VAL A 218 -9.05 1.03 9.74
C VAL A 218 -8.11 0.99 10.94
N ARG A 219 -8.24 2.00 11.82
CA ARG A 219 -7.58 2.10 13.12
C ARG A 219 -8.63 2.10 14.22
N ASP A 220 -8.51 1.18 15.16
CA ASP A 220 -9.34 1.13 16.38
C ASP A 220 -8.46 0.80 17.59
N GLY A 221 -8.11 1.81 18.37
CA GLY A 221 -7.16 1.67 19.48
C GLY A 221 -5.80 1.13 19.03
N LYS A 222 -5.39 -0.05 19.52
CA LYS A 222 -4.19 -0.78 19.10
C LYS A 222 -4.39 -1.54 17.77
N LEU A 223 -5.63 -1.80 17.39
CA LEU A 223 -5.95 -2.59 16.19
C LEU A 223 -5.69 -1.78 14.92
N ARG A 224 -5.09 -2.43 13.93
CA ARG A 224 -4.78 -1.91 12.58
C ARG A 224 -5.18 -2.95 11.57
N THR A 225 -6.19 -2.68 10.76
CA THR A 225 -6.64 -3.63 9.74
C THR A 225 -6.61 -3.02 8.37
N GLY A 226 -6.24 -3.80 7.37
CA GLY A 226 -6.17 -3.39 5.98
C GLY A 226 -6.96 -4.32 5.08
N ALA A 227 -7.46 -3.76 3.99
CA ALA A 227 -8.25 -4.46 2.98
C ALA A 227 -7.49 -5.58 2.26
N GLY A 228 -6.18 -5.52 2.29
CA GLY A 228 -5.32 -6.55 1.71
C GLY A 228 -4.88 -6.28 0.28
N VAL A 229 -4.10 -7.21 -0.24
CA VAL A 229 -3.43 -7.12 -1.52
C VAL A 229 -2.66 -5.80 -1.60
N THR A 230 -2.95 -4.92 -2.57
CA THR A 230 -2.28 -3.62 -2.66
C THR A 230 -2.65 -2.64 -1.54
N ALA A 231 -3.78 -2.81 -0.86
CA ALA A 231 -4.12 -1.97 0.31
C ALA A 231 -3.28 -2.32 1.56
N GLY A 232 -2.58 -3.46 1.56
CA GLY A 232 -1.53 -3.76 2.55
C GLY A 232 -0.38 -2.76 2.54
N LEU A 233 -0.05 -2.22 1.35
CA LEU A 233 0.93 -1.13 1.21
C LEU A 233 0.43 0.16 1.89
N ASP A 234 -0.87 0.51 1.71
CA ASP A 234 -1.46 1.72 2.30
C ASP A 234 -1.49 1.62 3.82
N LEU A 235 -1.86 0.47 4.37
CA LEU A 235 -1.80 0.22 5.80
C LEU A 235 -0.36 0.37 6.32
N ALA A 236 0.61 -0.32 5.72
CA ALA A 236 2.00 -0.27 6.15
C ALA A 236 2.56 1.15 6.08
N LEU A 237 2.23 1.91 5.01
CA LEU A 237 2.64 3.30 4.86
C LEU A 237 2.02 4.21 5.94
N ALA A 238 0.76 3.98 6.32
CA ALA A 238 0.13 4.66 7.45
C ALA A 238 0.84 4.35 8.77
N LEU A 239 1.31 3.10 8.96
CA LEU A 239 2.08 2.71 10.14
C LEU A 239 3.48 3.35 10.17
N VAL A 240 4.12 3.52 9.01
CA VAL A 240 5.37 4.29 8.88
C VAL A 240 5.13 5.77 9.18
N GLU A 241 4.01 6.36 8.71
CA GLU A 241 3.64 7.74 9.04
C GLU A 241 3.44 7.91 10.56
N GLU A 242 2.80 6.94 11.24
CA GLU A 242 2.65 6.95 12.70
C GLU A 242 3.99 6.93 13.45
N ASP A 243 4.99 6.21 12.93
CA ASP A 243 6.24 5.96 13.63
C ASP A 243 7.35 6.95 13.27
N LEU A 244 7.46 7.35 12.01
CA LEU A 244 8.58 8.10 11.44
C LEU A 244 8.14 9.45 10.86
N GLY A 245 6.84 9.74 10.92
CA GLY A 245 6.27 10.97 10.42
C GLY A 245 6.05 10.99 8.91
N ARG A 246 5.35 12.04 8.48
CA ARG A 246 4.81 12.18 7.12
C ARG A 246 5.89 12.26 6.03
N ASP A 247 7.02 12.91 6.32
CA ASP A 247 8.06 13.13 5.30
C ASP A 247 8.79 11.84 4.95
N ILE A 248 9.07 10.98 5.92
CA ILE A 248 9.62 9.64 5.68
C ILE A 248 8.61 8.81 4.88
N ALA A 249 7.34 8.76 5.32
CA ALA A 249 6.30 8.00 4.65
C ALA A 249 6.10 8.45 3.17
N ARG A 250 6.20 9.76 2.89
CA ARG A 250 6.13 10.28 1.51
C ARG A 250 7.31 9.83 0.65
N ARG A 251 8.53 9.81 1.20
CA ARG A 251 9.72 9.32 0.48
C ARG A 251 9.59 7.82 0.19
N VAL A 252 9.15 7.03 1.18
CA VAL A 252 8.85 5.60 0.98
C VAL A 252 7.84 5.39 -0.15
N ALA A 253 6.72 6.12 -0.14
CA ALA A 253 5.72 6.04 -1.20
C ALA A 253 6.30 6.38 -2.58
N SER A 254 7.15 7.42 -2.65
CA SER A 254 7.82 7.82 -3.90
C SER A 254 8.75 6.72 -4.44
N GLN A 255 9.55 6.09 -3.58
CA GLN A 255 10.48 5.02 -3.98
C GLN A 255 9.74 3.76 -4.44
N LEU A 256 8.63 3.43 -3.79
CA LEU A 256 7.79 2.29 -4.16
C LEU A 256 6.82 2.60 -5.33
N VAL A 257 6.91 3.81 -5.91
CA VAL A 257 6.08 4.27 -7.04
C VAL A 257 4.57 4.12 -6.73
N MET A 258 4.19 4.42 -5.49
CA MET A 258 2.82 4.33 -5.02
C MET A 258 2.26 5.69 -4.57
N PHE A 259 0.94 5.79 -4.49
CA PHE A 259 0.31 6.96 -3.90
C PHE A 259 0.63 7.02 -2.39
N PHE A 260 0.98 8.20 -1.89
CA PHE A 260 1.12 8.41 -0.44
C PHE A 260 -0.21 8.19 0.30
N LYS A 261 -1.32 8.66 -0.29
CA LYS A 261 -2.69 8.35 0.13
C LYS A 261 -3.53 8.13 -1.13
N ARG A 262 -4.01 6.90 -1.33
CA ARG A 262 -4.84 6.57 -2.48
C ARG A 262 -6.22 7.21 -2.37
N PRO A 263 -6.75 7.74 -3.49
CA PRO A 263 -8.14 8.15 -3.55
C PRO A 263 -9.09 6.95 -3.53
N GLY A 264 -10.23 7.12 -2.84
CA GLY A 264 -11.31 6.14 -2.81
C GLY A 264 -11.11 4.98 -1.83
N GLY A 265 -12.08 4.07 -1.84
CA GLY A 265 -12.11 2.85 -1.03
C GLY A 265 -12.04 1.59 -1.89
N GLN A 266 -12.27 0.44 -1.25
CA GLN A 266 -12.24 -0.87 -1.91
C GLN A 266 -13.38 -1.07 -2.92
N LEU A 267 -14.54 -0.46 -2.69
CA LEU A 267 -15.75 -0.74 -3.49
C LEU A 267 -15.61 -0.30 -4.95
N GLN A 268 -14.69 0.62 -5.26
CA GLN A 268 -14.34 0.94 -6.64
C GLN A 268 -13.77 -0.27 -7.42
N PHE A 269 -13.26 -1.30 -6.72
CA PHE A 269 -12.73 -2.54 -7.29
C PHE A 269 -13.72 -3.71 -7.19
N SER A 270 -14.87 -3.52 -6.51
CA SER A 270 -15.90 -4.54 -6.37
C SER A 270 -16.62 -4.79 -7.68
N ARG A 271 -16.74 -6.04 -8.10
CA ARG A 271 -17.55 -6.46 -9.26
C ARG A 271 -19.05 -6.44 -8.97
N LYS A 272 -19.45 -6.39 -7.71
CA LYS A 272 -20.84 -6.30 -7.24
C LYS A 272 -21.11 -4.84 -6.86
N GLY A 273 -21.76 -4.08 -7.72
CA GLY A 273 -22.11 -2.65 -7.50
C GLY A 273 -23.04 -2.34 -6.31
N GLU A 274 -23.19 -3.22 -5.33
CA GLU A 274 -24.19 -3.15 -4.27
C GLU A 274 -23.63 -3.48 -2.89
N ALA A 275 -22.71 -2.69 -2.36
CA ALA A 275 -22.46 -2.74 -0.93
C ALA A 275 -22.77 -1.38 -0.29
N ARG A 276 -23.83 -1.31 0.51
CA ARG A 276 -24.12 -0.16 1.38
C ARG A 276 -23.33 -0.34 2.69
N PRO A 277 -22.30 0.47 2.95
CA PRO A 277 -21.54 0.37 4.19
C PRO A 277 -22.16 1.24 5.29
N ALA A 278 -22.27 0.67 6.47
CA ALA A 278 -22.53 1.41 7.70
C ALA A 278 -21.20 1.87 8.33
N GLY A 279 -21.14 3.10 8.86
CA GLY A 279 -20.05 3.56 9.72
C GLY A 279 -18.88 4.31 9.06
N ARG A 280 -19.14 5.18 8.08
CA ARG A 280 -18.10 5.92 7.34
C ARG A 280 -17.80 7.31 7.89
N SER A 281 -16.52 7.75 7.74
CA SER A 281 -16.22 9.17 7.95
C SER A 281 -16.87 10.00 6.82
N VAL A 282 -17.37 11.17 7.16
CA VAL A 282 -18.01 12.10 6.21
C VAL A 282 -17.08 12.43 5.03
N LEU A 283 -15.77 12.46 5.26
CA LEU A 283 -14.80 12.71 4.18
C LEU A 283 -14.72 11.54 3.17
N GLN A 284 -14.87 10.31 3.63
CA GLN A 284 -14.92 9.15 2.73
C GLN A 284 -16.19 9.15 1.87
N GLU A 285 -17.30 9.61 2.42
CA GLU A 285 -18.54 9.80 1.64
C GLU A 285 -18.37 10.85 0.56
N VAL A 286 -17.76 11.99 0.90
CA VAL A 286 -17.44 13.05 -0.08
C VAL A 286 -16.51 12.53 -1.18
N GLN A 287 -15.46 11.80 -0.81
CA GLN A 287 -14.51 11.24 -1.78
C GLN A 287 -15.19 10.28 -2.76
N ARG A 288 -16.11 9.43 -2.28
CA ARG A 288 -16.88 8.52 -3.14
C ARG A 288 -17.87 9.25 -4.02
N TRP A 289 -18.55 10.25 -3.45
CA TRP A 289 -19.47 11.07 -4.24
C TRP A 289 -18.76 11.74 -5.41
N ILE A 290 -17.56 12.30 -5.18
CA ILE A 290 -16.72 12.85 -6.25
C ILE A 290 -16.34 11.78 -7.28
N ALA A 291 -15.97 10.57 -6.83
CA ALA A 291 -15.55 9.48 -7.72
C ALA A 291 -16.72 8.92 -8.55
N ALA A 292 -17.93 8.89 -7.96
CA ALA A 292 -19.15 8.45 -8.64
C ALA A 292 -19.68 9.48 -9.65
N HIS A 293 -19.39 10.77 -9.44
CA HIS A 293 -19.92 11.89 -10.22
C HIS A 293 -18.82 12.86 -10.64
N PRO A 294 -17.77 12.41 -11.36
CA PRO A 294 -16.65 13.27 -11.75
C PRO A 294 -17.06 14.43 -12.66
N GLU A 295 -18.20 14.29 -13.37
CA GLU A 295 -18.79 15.29 -14.28
C GLU A 295 -19.37 16.51 -13.56
N LEU A 296 -19.78 16.37 -12.28
CA LEU A 296 -20.40 17.45 -11.54
C LEU A 296 -19.40 18.55 -11.14
N ALA A 297 -19.91 19.76 -10.95
CA ALA A 297 -19.13 20.88 -10.42
C ALA A 297 -18.89 20.66 -8.92
N HIS A 298 -17.68 20.26 -8.56
CA HIS A 298 -17.28 20.03 -7.17
C HIS A 298 -16.54 21.25 -6.61
N SER A 299 -17.27 22.35 -6.32
CA SER A 299 -16.66 23.45 -5.59
C SER A 299 -16.40 23.07 -4.11
N VAL A 300 -15.43 23.72 -3.48
CA VAL A 300 -15.16 23.50 -2.05
C VAL A 300 -16.39 23.78 -1.19
N ALA A 301 -17.23 24.72 -1.61
CA ALA A 301 -18.49 25.06 -0.93
C ALA A 301 -19.50 23.92 -1.04
N ASP A 302 -19.67 23.32 -2.22
CA ASP A 302 -20.58 22.18 -2.43
C ASP A 302 -20.13 20.95 -1.66
N LEU A 303 -18.83 20.64 -1.69
CA LEU A 303 -18.25 19.53 -0.96
C LEU A 303 -18.39 19.71 0.57
N ALA A 304 -18.18 20.94 1.05
CA ALA A 304 -18.37 21.26 2.46
C ALA A 304 -19.84 21.15 2.89
N LYS A 305 -20.77 21.61 2.05
CA LYS A 305 -22.22 21.46 2.27
C LYS A 305 -22.60 19.98 2.34
N HIS A 306 -22.08 19.15 1.41
CA HIS A 306 -22.30 17.70 1.42
C HIS A 306 -21.74 17.02 2.69
N ALA A 307 -20.64 17.57 3.24
CA ALA A 307 -20.02 17.11 4.49
C ALA A 307 -20.69 17.68 5.76
N GLY A 308 -21.68 18.56 5.66
CA GLY A 308 -22.27 19.26 6.79
C GLY A 308 -21.30 20.20 7.52
N MET A 309 -20.33 20.78 6.80
CA MET A 309 -19.23 21.58 7.37
C MET A 309 -19.17 22.97 6.73
N SER A 310 -18.53 23.93 7.42
CA SER A 310 -18.14 25.18 6.77
C SER A 310 -17.01 24.95 5.77
N PRO A 311 -16.93 25.70 4.65
CA PRO A 311 -15.89 25.54 3.62
C PRO A 311 -14.46 25.58 4.17
N ARG A 312 -14.21 26.48 5.13
CA ARG A 312 -12.89 26.62 5.77
C ARG A 312 -12.53 25.41 6.63
N HIS A 313 -13.47 24.91 7.41
CA HIS A 313 -13.28 23.70 8.25
C HIS A 313 -13.06 22.47 7.38
N PHE A 314 -13.93 22.27 6.38
CA PHE A 314 -13.82 21.17 5.43
C PHE A 314 -12.48 21.16 4.71
N ALA A 315 -12.05 22.28 4.10
CA ALA A 315 -10.79 22.34 3.36
C ALA A 315 -9.57 22.03 4.25
N ARG A 316 -9.58 22.53 5.50
CA ARG A 316 -8.51 22.24 6.50
C ARG A 316 -8.50 20.78 6.89
N LEU A 317 -9.66 20.23 7.26
CA LEU A 317 -9.81 18.83 7.67
C LEU A 317 -9.46 17.88 6.52
N PHE A 318 -9.99 18.13 5.33
CA PHE A 318 -9.72 17.36 4.13
C PHE A 318 -8.22 17.33 3.80
N ARG A 319 -7.54 18.48 3.89
CA ARG A 319 -6.10 18.55 3.66
C ARG A 319 -5.30 17.80 4.75
N ALA A 320 -5.75 17.85 6.00
CA ALA A 320 -5.11 17.16 7.13
C ALA A 320 -5.27 15.64 7.00
N GLU A 321 -6.48 15.15 6.69
CA GLU A 321 -6.80 13.73 6.63
C GLU A 321 -6.37 13.08 5.30
N VAL A 322 -6.69 13.74 4.17
CA VAL A 322 -6.46 13.20 2.82
C VAL A 322 -5.07 13.55 2.28
N GLY A 323 -4.41 14.56 2.85
CA GLY A 323 -3.04 14.93 2.47
C GLY A 323 -2.94 15.89 1.29
N MET A 324 -4.06 16.23 0.63
CA MET A 324 -4.12 17.19 -0.47
C MET A 324 -5.37 18.07 -0.36
N THR A 325 -5.42 19.16 -1.14
CA THR A 325 -6.60 20.02 -1.16
C THR A 325 -7.78 19.33 -1.84
N PRO A 326 -9.05 19.69 -1.49
CA PRO A 326 -10.23 19.16 -2.18
C PRO A 326 -10.17 19.34 -3.70
N ALA A 327 -9.74 20.51 -4.19
CA ALA A 327 -9.61 20.77 -5.62
C ALA A 327 -8.57 19.86 -6.31
N ALA A 328 -7.42 19.63 -5.66
CA ALA A 328 -6.40 18.70 -6.19
C ALA A 328 -6.92 17.26 -6.21
N TRP A 329 -7.73 16.88 -5.23
CA TRP A 329 -8.39 15.58 -5.19
C TRP A 329 -9.39 15.39 -6.33
N VAL A 330 -10.28 16.37 -6.55
CA VAL A 330 -11.24 16.37 -7.68
C VAL A 330 -10.49 16.25 -9.00
N GLU A 331 -9.43 17.04 -9.20
CA GLU A 331 -8.61 16.97 -10.42
C GLU A 331 -8.00 15.57 -10.62
N ALA A 332 -7.40 14.98 -9.58
CA ALA A 332 -6.82 13.65 -9.64
C ALA A 332 -7.87 12.56 -9.94
N THR A 333 -9.05 12.65 -9.32
CA THR A 333 -10.17 11.72 -9.56
C THR A 333 -10.68 11.80 -11.00
N ARG A 334 -10.84 13.01 -11.54
CA ARG A 334 -11.22 13.24 -12.94
C ARG A 334 -10.20 12.68 -13.93
N ILE A 335 -8.90 12.82 -13.62
CA ILE A 335 -7.84 12.24 -14.45
C ILE A 335 -7.89 10.71 -14.40
N SER A 336 -8.16 10.11 -13.23
CA SER A 336 -8.34 8.66 -13.11
C SER A 336 -9.51 8.15 -13.96
N ALA A 337 -10.66 8.83 -13.91
CA ALA A 337 -11.82 8.51 -14.76
C ALA A 337 -11.49 8.67 -16.25
N ALA A 338 -10.77 9.74 -16.61
CA ALA A 338 -10.36 9.98 -18.01
C ALA A 338 -9.44 8.86 -18.54
N ARG A 339 -8.51 8.35 -17.72
CA ARG A 339 -7.66 7.20 -18.08
C ARG A 339 -8.51 5.97 -18.42
N GLN A 340 -9.46 5.60 -17.58
CA GLN A 340 -10.36 4.46 -17.81
C GLN A 340 -11.17 4.60 -19.11
N LEU A 341 -11.72 5.79 -19.39
CA LEU A 341 -12.44 6.05 -20.64
C LEU A 341 -11.53 5.98 -21.87
N LEU A 342 -10.28 6.45 -21.75
CA LEU A 342 -9.29 6.37 -22.83
C LEU A 342 -8.81 4.95 -23.10
N GLU A 343 -8.70 4.11 -22.07
CA GLU A 343 -8.36 2.69 -22.17
C GLU A 343 -9.47 1.90 -22.89
N ASN A 344 -10.73 2.21 -22.62
CA ASN A 344 -11.87 1.59 -23.28
C ASN A 344 -12.01 1.97 -24.78
N GLY A 345 -11.34 3.01 -25.24
CA GLY A 345 -11.18 3.39 -26.65
C GLY A 345 -12.41 3.93 -27.37
N ARG A 346 -13.59 3.92 -26.74
CA ARG A 346 -14.90 4.22 -27.39
C ARG A 346 -15.25 5.71 -27.46
N ASP A 347 -14.72 6.53 -26.56
CA ASP A 347 -15.10 7.93 -26.41
C ASP A 347 -14.14 8.87 -27.16
N THR A 348 -14.69 9.90 -27.80
CA THR A 348 -13.87 11.00 -28.35
C THR A 348 -13.26 11.84 -27.24
N PRO A 349 -12.17 12.60 -27.50
CA PRO A 349 -11.58 13.50 -26.48
C PRO A 349 -12.60 14.49 -25.89
N LYS A 350 -13.57 14.96 -26.70
CA LYS A 350 -14.65 15.87 -26.27
C LYS A 350 -15.59 15.15 -25.29
N GLN A 351 -15.97 13.92 -25.60
CA GLN A 351 -16.80 13.10 -24.71
C GLN A 351 -16.10 12.77 -23.40
N VAL A 352 -14.82 12.40 -23.44
CA VAL A 352 -14.01 12.15 -22.26
C VAL A 352 -13.93 13.40 -21.37
N ALA A 353 -13.68 14.58 -21.96
CA ALA A 353 -13.64 15.83 -21.21
C ALA A 353 -14.98 16.10 -20.51
N ALA A 354 -16.11 15.95 -21.22
CA ALA A 354 -17.45 16.18 -20.67
C ALA A 354 -17.78 15.18 -19.56
N LYS A 355 -17.58 13.87 -19.80
CA LYS A 355 -17.86 12.79 -18.81
C LYS A 355 -17.01 12.88 -17.54
N CYS A 356 -15.83 13.51 -17.63
CA CYS A 356 -14.93 13.69 -16.50
C CYS A 356 -15.04 15.10 -15.86
N GLY A 357 -15.99 15.94 -16.28
CA GLY A 357 -16.23 17.25 -15.70
C GLY A 357 -15.15 18.31 -16.02
N PHE A 358 -14.40 18.14 -17.11
CA PHE A 358 -13.51 19.19 -17.61
C PHE A 358 -14.28 20.18 -18.49
N ALA A 359 -14.00 21.47 -18.32
CA ALA A 359 -14.67 22.53 -19.05
C ALA A 359 -14.53 22.39 -20.58
N ASN A 360 -13.40 21.88 -21.05
CA ASN A 360 -13.11 21.62 -22.46
C ASN A 360 -11.96 20.64 -22.64
N VAL A 361 -11.69 20.23 -23.88
CA VAL A 361 -10.62 19.30 -24.25
C VAL A 361 -9.21 19.83 -23.89
N ASP A 362 -8.99 21.14 -23.98
CA ASP A 362 -7.69 21.73 -23.67
C ASP A 362 -7.39 21.70 -22.17
N THR A 363 -8.40 21.87 -21.34
CA THR A 363 -8.28 21.71 -19.87
C THR A 363 -7.98 20.25 -19.52
N LEU A 364 -8.70 19.30 -20.12
CA LEU A 364 -8.38 17.88 -19.98
C LEU A 364 -6.93 17.61 -20.41
N ARG A 365 -6.50 18.09 -21.57
CA ARG A 365 -5.15 17.86 -22.11
C ARG A 365 -4.06 18.36 -21.17
N ARG A 366 -4.20 19.59 -20.65
CA ARG A 366 -3.24 20.19 -19.72
C ARG A 366 -3.17 19.43 -18.39
N SER A 367 -4.33 19.17 -17.77
CA SER A 367 -4.40 18.44 -16.51
C SER A 367 -3.90 16.99 -16.66
N PHE A 368 -4.26 16.33 -17.76
CA PHE A 368 -3.81 14.96 -18.04
C PHE A 368 -2.28 14.89 -18.24
N ALA A 369 -1.71 15.78 -19.05
CA ALA A 369 -0.26 15.86 -19.25
C ALA A 369 0.50 16.17 -17.95
N LYS A 370 -0.05 17.05 -17.10
CA LYS A 370 0.49 17.37 -15.78
C LYS A 370 0.54 16.15 -14.85
N HIS A 371 -0.50 15.32 -14.85
CA HIS A 371 -0.62 14.17 -13.94
C HIS A 371 -0.04 12.86 -14.47
N VAL A 372 -0.06 12.65 -15.80
CA VAL A 372 0.31 11.40 -16.45
C VAL A 372 1.64 11.52 -17.23
N GLY A 373 2.10 12.75 -17.47
CA GLY A 373 3.34 13.02 -18.20
C GLY A 373 3.23 12.99 -19.72
N ILE A 374 2.07 12.55 -20.28
CA ILE A 374 1.80 12.47 -21.72
C ILE A 374 0.39 12.97 -22.02
N THR A 375 0.11 13.27 -23.28
CA THR A 375 -1.22 13.71 -23.70
C THR A 375 -2.25 12.57 -23.71
N PRO A 376 -3.58 12.87 -23.61
CA PRO A 376 -4.63 11.84 -23.73
C PRO A 376 -4.55 11.05 -25.05
N ALA A 377 -4.18 11.71 -26.15
CA ALA A 377 -4.04 11.07 -27.46
C ALA A 377 -2.87 10.08 -27.50
N GLU A 378 -1.72 10.47 -26.95
CA GLU A 378 -0.55 9.59 -26.82
C GLU A 378 -0.82 8.42 -25.89
N TYR A 379 -1.55 8.68 -24.77
CA TYR A 379 -1.95 7.65 -23.83
C TYR A 379 -2.82 6.59 -24.53
N ARG A 380 -3.87 7.00 -25.24
CA ARG A 380 -4.73 6.10 -26.01
C ARG A 380 -3.95 5.28 -27.05
N LYS A 381 -3.05 5.94 -27.81
CA LYS A 381 -2.23 5.25 -28.83
C LYS A 381 -1.35 4.16 -28.21
N ARG A 382 -0.79 4.39 -27.01
CA ARG A 382 0.02 3.39 -26.30
C ARG A 382 -0.81 2.20 -25.83
N GLN A 383 -2.05 2.42 -25.40
CA GLN A 383 -2.95 1.35 -24.97
C GLN A 383 -3.45 0.49 -26.14
N ALA A 384 -3.72 1.09 -27.30
CA ALA A 384 -4.12 0.35 -28.50
C ALA A 384 -3.06 -0.63 -29.01
N ILE A 385 -1.76 -0.34 -28.80
CA ILE A 385 -0.65 -1.22 -29.20
C ILE A 385 -0.51 -2.44 -28.26
N VAL A 386 -1.06 -2.39 -27.06
CA VAL A 386 -0.98 -3.50 -26.07
C VAL A 386 -2.10 -4.53 -26.27
N THR A 387 -3.13 -4.18 -27.08
CA THR A 387 -4.32 -5.02 -27.29
C THR A 387 -4.29 -5.82 -28.62
N GLU A 388 -3.29 -5.61 -29.48
CA GLU A 388 -2.94 -6.44 -30.65
C GLU A 388 -1.82 -7.44 -30.29
#